data_f86103bdbcb59204684dac46ece835c0
#
_entry.id   f86103bdbcb59204684dac46ece835c0
#
_cell.length_a   1.000
_cell.length_b   1.000
_cell.length_c   1.000
_cell.angle_alpha   90.00
_cell.angle_beta   90.00
_cell.angle_gamma   90.00
#
_symmetry.space_group_name_H-M   'P 1'
#
loop_
_entity.id
_entity.type
_entity.pdbx_description
1 polymer ?
#
loop_
_entity_poly.entity_id
_entity_poly.type
_entity_poly.pdbx_seq_one_letter_code
_entity_poly.pdbx_strand_id
1 'polypeptide(L)' 'MAAHESAAMVKARKMVTEQGVTPYAAAAKVGLTRSAIYMAPWYKAWKATQK' A
#
# COMPACT_ATOMS: atom_id res chain seq x y z
N MET A 1 10.40 -5.86 18.20
CA MET A 1 9.40 -4.82 18.02
C MET A 1 8.90 -4.76 16.60
N ALA A 2 7.64 -4.90 16.43
CA ALA A 2 7.07 -4.86 15.09
C ALA A 2 7.18 -3.43 14.53
N ALA A 3 7.43 -3.35 13.24
CA ALA A 3 7.41 -2.07 12.58
C ALA A 3 6.00 -1.51 12.60
N HIS A 4 5.91 -0.22 12.82
CA HIS A 4 4.63 0.45 12.79
C HIS A 4 4.30 0.86 11.36
N GLU A 5 3.12 0.51 10.94
CA GLU A 5 2.58 1.12 9.74
C GLU A 5 1.84 2.38 10.17
N SER A 6 2.03 3.46 9.43
CA SER A 6 1.25 4.67 9.68
C SER A 6 -0.20 4.40 9.34
N ALA A 7 -1.10 5.22 9.89
CA ALA A 7 -2.51 5.10 9.54
C ALA A 7 -2.72 5.26 8.04
N ALA A 8 -1.94 6.15 7.41
CA ALA A 8 -2.02 6.33 5.97
C ALA A 8 -1.65 5.05 5.23
N MET A 9 -0.59 4.36 5.68
CA MET A 9 -0.17 3.14 5.03
C MET A 9 -1.19 2.03 5.20
N VAL A 10 -1.82 1.93 6.37
CA VAL A 10 -2.87 0.94 6.59
C VAL A 10 -4.04 1.17 5.63
N LYS A 11 -4.44 2.43 5.46
CA LYS A 11 -5.51 2.77 4.53
C LYS A 11 -5.12 2.44 3.09
N ALA A 12 -3.89 2.79 2.71
CA ALA A 12 -3.42 2.51 1.36
C ALA A 12 -3.42 1.02 1.08
N ARG A 13 -2.98 0.21 2.05
CA ARG A 13 -2.98 -1.23 1.88
C ARG A 13 -4.38 -1.75 1.61
N LYS A 14 -5.35 -1.31 2.39
CA LYS A 14 -6.72 -1.76 2.20
C LYS A 14 -7.25 -1.34 0.83
N MET A 15 -6.96 -0.13 0.41
CA MET A 15 -7.41 0.33 -0.91
C MET A 15 -6.81 -0.51 -2.03
N VAL A 16 -5.53 -0.82 -1.95
CA VAL A 16 -4.88 -1.59 -3.00
C VAL A 16 -5.33 -3.06 -2.98
N THR A 17 -5.36 -3.67 -1.80
CA THR A 17 -5.57 -5.11 -1.72
C THR A 17 -7.04 -5.51 -1.71
N GLU A 18 -7.92 -4.64 -1.22
CA GLU A 18 -9.33 -4.98 -1.07
C GLU A 18 -10.24 -4.25 -2.04
N GLN A 19 -9.88 -3.03 -2.42
CA GLN A 19 -10.75 -2.20 -3.26
C GLN A 19 -10.28 -2.10 -4.70
N GLY A 20 -9.12 -2.67 -5.00
CA GLY A 20 -8.60 -2.63 -6.36
C GLY A 20 -8.09 -1.27 -6.79
N VAL A 21 -7.80 -0.38 -5.86
CA VAL A 21 -7.26 0.93 -6.17
C VAL A 21 -5.79 0.78 -6.54
N THR A 22 -5.35 1.50 -7.58
CA THR A 22 -3.95 1.43 -7.96
C THR A 22 -3.06 2.02 -6.87
N PRO A 23 -1.81 1.55 -6.76
CA PRO A 23 -0.90 2.12 -5.76
C PRO A 23 -0.73 3.62 -5.90
N TYR A 24 -0.70 4.12 -7.13
CA TYR A 24 -0.55 5.54 -7.37
C TYR A 24 -1.74 6.31 -6.81
N ALA A 25 -2.95 5.85 -7.11
CA ALA A 25 -4.15 6.51 -6.62
C ALA A 25 -4.28 6.39 -5.10
N ALA A 26 -3.93 5.23 -4.55
CA ALA A 26 -3.97 5.05 -3.11
C ALA A 26 -3.00 6.01 -2.41
N ALA A 27 -1.79 6.14 -2.94
CA ALA A 27 -0.81 7.06 -2.37
C ALA A 27 -1.33 8.49 -2.37
N ALA A 28 -1.91 8.91 -3.49
CA ALA A 28 -2.44 10.27 -3.58
C ALA A 28 -3.56 10.50 -2.57
N LYS A 29 -4.42 9.52 -2.38
CA LYS A 29 -5.56 9.67 -1.46
C LYS A 29 -5.13 9.75 -0.01
N VAL A 30 -4.08 9.06 0.36
CA VAL A 30 -3.65 9.02 1.77
C VAL A 30 -2.46 9.93 2.05
N GLY A 31 -1.95 10.63 1.04
CA GLY A 31 -0.86 11.57 1.24
C GLY A 31 0.52 10.94 1.29
N LEU A 32 0.68 9.78 0.70
CA LEU A 32 1.97 9.11 0.62
C LEU A 32 2.54 9.23 -0.78
N THR A 33 3.84 8.94 -0.92
CA THR A 33 4.46 8.86 -2.24
C THR A 33 4.25 7.45 -2.79
N ARG A 34 4.32 7.33 -4.11
CA ARG A 34 4.26 6.03 -4.75
C ARG A 34 5.36 5.11 -4.24
N SER A 35 6.56 5.67 -4.09
CA SER A 35 7.70 4.88 -3.60
C SER A 35 7.42 4.24 -2.26
N ALA A 36 6.76 4.95 -1.37
CA ALA A 36 6.45 4.40 -0.05
C ALA A 36 5.62 3.12 -0.18
N ILE A 37 4.66 3.11 -1.11
CA ILE A 37 3.82 1.94 -1.30
C ILE A 37 4.58 0.82 -2.00
N TYR A 38 5.32 1.15 -3.06
CA TYR A 38 6.05 0.14 -3.82
C TYR A 38 7.11 -0.56 -2.98
N MET A 39 7.65 0.11 -1.96
CA MET A 39 8.66 -0.48 -1.10
C MET A 39 8.09 -1.18 0.11
N ALA A 40 6.79 -1.10 0.33
CA ALA A 40 6.17 -1.74 1.48
C ALA A 40 6.22 -3.26 1.34
N PRO A 41 6.56 -3.99 2.43
CA PRO A 41 6.59 -5.46 2.35
C PRO A 41 5.26 -6.07 1.95
N TRP A 42 4.16 -5.50 2.44
CA TRP A 42 2.84 -6.04 2.09
C TRP A 42 2.55 -5.89 0.59
N TYR A 43 3.05 -4.80 -0.01
CA TYR A 43 2.82 -4.60 -1.43
C TYR A 43 3.56 -5.65 -2.25
N LYS A 44 4.78 -5.94 -1.88
CA LYS A 44 5.56 -6.95 -2.59
C LYS A 44 4.90 -8.32 -2.48
N ALA A 45 4.42 -8.66 -1.29
CA ALA A 45 3.74 -9.93 -1.08
C ALA A 45 2.43 -10.00 -1.88
N TRP A 46 1.66 -8.91 -1.86
CA TRP A 46 0.41 -8.87 -2.60
C TRP A 46 0.65 -8.95 -4.11
N LYS A 47 1.65 -8.20 -4.59
CA LYS A 47 1.96 -8.19 -6.02
C LYS A 47 2.35 -9.57 -6.51
N ALA A 48 3.05 -10.33 -5.68
CA ALA A 48 3.46 -11.67 -6.04
C ALA A 48 2.27 -12.61 -6.26
N THR A 49 1.11 -12.29 -5.69
CA THR A 49 -0.10 -13.11 -5.88
C THR A 49 -0.90 -12.69 -7.11
N GLN A 50 -0.54 -11.59 -7.74
CA GLN A 50 -1.26 -11.09 -8.91
C GLN A 50 -0.67 -11.69 -10.17
N LYS A 51 -1.51 -11.95 -11.14
CA LYS A 51 -1.08 -12.50 -12.41
C LYS A 51 -0.92 -11.44 -13.46
#